data_065af62a30a1711e17d191307f62d385
#
_entry.id   065af62a30a1711e17d191307f62d385
#
_cell.length_a   1.000
_cell.length_b   1.000
_cell.length_c   1.000
_cell.angle_alpha   90.00
_cell.angle_beta   90.00
_cell.angle_gamma   90.00
#
_symmetry.space_group_name_H-M   'P 1'
#
loop_
_entity.id
_entity.type
_entity.pdbx_description
1 polymer ?
#
loop_
_entity_poly.entity_id
_entity_poly.type
_entity_poly.pdbx_seq_one_letter_code
_entity_poly.pdbx_strand_id
1 'polypeptide(L)'
;MSHFRSIQPIKNGLGLRELQAVLAVAELGSFRGAAAALGFTQSALSHQVSALEAALEQSLFHRPGGRAPVRLTPAGEAVCRRARRALAEVEAVAADAEQAARGESVRVRVGVTQTAAAEIMPAALRVFRDDHPGVEVVLIAADEAEPSRDALLRGDLDLAFSFNSESDEYVEAMPVVEDSWVILTRRDSTIASLYSPDFAVLHQQDLVAWTRRWRAQAELEDGWARHGIAPKIVYRTDDNLALQRLVAAGLGHACIGRVAASRAVDPTLTWLEPDEATARRTIALSYARHRPLTATARTLITAIRSQAA
;
A
#
# COMPACT_ATOMS: atom_id res chain seq x y z
N MET A 1 3.96 0.71 36.33
CA MET A 1 5.41 0.58 36.49
C MET A 1 6.03 0.46 35.10
N SER A 2 6.70 1.52 34.70
CA SER A 2 7.21 1.72 33.32
C SER A 2 8.38 0.77 33.04
N HIS A 3 8.24 -0.08 32.02
CA HIS A 3 9.34 -0.86 31.49
C HIS A 3 10.20 0.03 30.59
N PHE A 4 11.07 0.84 31.18
CA PHE A 4 12.22 1.38 30.46
C PHE A 4 13.15 0.21 30.10
N ARG A 5 13.04 -0.33 28.89
CA ARG A 5 14.13 -1.12 28.32
C ARG A 5 15.36 -0.22 28.27
N SER A 6 16.44 -0.64 28.95
CA SER A 6 17.71 0.11 28.97
C SER A 6 18.15 0.39 27.53
N ILE A 7 18.25 1.67 27.18
CA ILE A 7 18.76 2.11 25.88
C ILE A 7 20.24 1.70 25.84
N GLN A 8 20.56 0.68 25.03
CA GLN A 8 21.95 0.30 24.81
C GLN A 8 22.60 1.29 23.84
N PRO A 9 23.87 1.68 24.10
CA PRO A 9 24.58 2.56 23.19
C PRO A 9 24.74 1.90 21.82
N ILE A 10 24.53 2.68 20.76
CA ILE A 10 24.79 2.26 19.37
C ILE A 10 26.30 1.99 19.22
N LYS A 11 26.67 0.91 18.52
CA LYS A 11 28.09 0.60 18.24
C LYS A 11 28.79 1.80 17.61
N ASN A 12 30.00 2.13 18.06
CA ASN A 12 30.80 3.17 17.42
C ASN A 12 30.96 2.87 15.93
N GLY A 13 30.79 3.90 15.08
CA GLY A 13 30.83 3.75 13.62
C GLY A 13 29.49 3.33 12.98
N LEU A 14 28.43 3.09 13.77
CA LEU A 14 27.07 2.84 13.27
C LEU A 14 26.18 4.05 13.56
N GLY A 15 26.50 5.19 12.98
CA GLY A 15 25.74 6.43 13.14
C GLY A 15 25.03 6.87 11.86
N LEU A 16 24.23 7.92 11.99
CA LEU A 16 23.46 8.46 10.85
C LEU A 16 24.36 9.00 9.73
N ARG A 17 25.50 9.59 10.10
CA ARG A 17 26.46 10.12 9.11
C ARG A 17 27.11 9.02 8.28
N GLU A 18 27.45 7.92 8.92
CA GLU A 18 28.00 6.74 8.27
C GLU A 18 26.96 6.07 7.33
N LEU A 19 25.70 5.99 7.77
CA LEU A 19 24.58 5.51 6.94
C LEU A 19 24.34 6.41 5.73
N GLN A 20 24.34 7.74 5.90
CA GLN A 20 24.22 8.70 4.80
C GLN A 20 25.36 8.58 3.80
N ALA A 21 26.59 8.43 4.29
CA ALA A 21 27.78 8.28 3.45
C ALA A 21 27.69 7.04 2.56
N VAL A 22 27.29 5.90 3.13
CA VAL A 22 27.11 4.65 2.37
C VAL A 22 26.01 4.78 1.32
N LEU A 23 24.87 5.38 1.65
CA LEU A 23 23.79 5.59 0.69
C LEU A 23 24.22 6.50 -0.47
N ALA A 24 24.88 7.61 -0.19
CA ALA A 24 25.35 8.54 -1.22
C ALA A 24 26.34 7.87 -2.18
N VAL A 25 27.27 7.03 -1.66
CA VAL A 25 28.20 6.29 -2.50
C VAL A 25 27.47 5.25 -3.34
N ALA A 26 26.46 4.58 -2.78
CA ALA A 26 25.67 3.59 -3.50
C ALA A 26 24.86 4.20 -4.65
N GLU A 27 24.29 5.38 -4.45
CA GLU A 27 23.46 6.07 -5.43
C GLU A 27 24.27 6.71 -6.55
N LEU A 28 25.40 7.32 -6.20
CA LEU A 28 26.25 8.04 -7.16
C LEU A 28 27.35 7.17 -7.79
N GLY A 29 27.54 5.93 -7.31
CA GLY A 29 28.56 5.00 -7.80
C GLY A 29 30.01 5.52 -7.64
N SER A 30 30.24 6.56 -6.83
CA SER A 30 31.50 7.27 -6.73
C SER A 30 31.70 7.92 -5.37
N PHE A 31 32.80 7.61 -4.70
CA PHE A 31 33.18 8.27 -3.45
C PHE A 31 33.40 9.77 -3.62
N ARG A 32 33.97 10.19 -4.76
CA ARG A 32 34.18 11.61 -5.06
C ARG A 32 32.86 12.35 -5.28
N GLY A 33 31.94 11.75 -6.06
CA GLY A 33 30.62 12.30 -6.30
C GLY A 33 29.81 12.42 -5.02
N ALA A 34 29.80 11.36 -4.20
CA ALA A 34 29.12 11.34 -2.92
C ALA A 34 29.67 12.37 -1.93
N ALA A 35 31.00 12.53 -1.86
CA ALA A 35 31.62 13.53 -1.02
C ALA A 35 31.21 14.95 -1.44
N ALA A 36 31.22 15.27 -2.74
CA ALA A 36 30.78 16.55 -3.25
C ALA A 36 29.30 16.82 -2.94
N ALA A 37 28.42 15.84 -3.10
CA ALA A 37 26.99 15.95 -2.82
C ALA A 37 26.68 16.21 -1.34
N LEU A 38 27.46 15.60 -0.44
CA LEU A 38 27.28 15.77 1.02
C LEU A 38 28.12 16.90 1.64
N GLY A 39 28.88 17.65 0.83
CA GLY A 39 29.72 18.76 1.33
C GLY A 39 30.95 18.29 2.13
N PHE A 40 31.45 17.06 1.91
CA PHE A 40 32.61 16.50 2.55
C PHE A 40 33.83 16.43 1.62
N THR A 41 35.03 16.25 2.21
CA THR A 41 36.17 15.79 1.44
C THR A 41 36.05 14.29 1.15
N GLN A 42 36.66 13.82 0.04
CA GLN A 42 36.62 12.41 -0.29
C GLN A 42 37.28 11.52 0.83
N SER A 43 38.32 12.04 1.50
CA SER A 43 38.96 11.35 2.62
C SER A 43 38.03 11.21 3.83
N ALA A 44 37.30 12.27 4.18
CA ALA A 44 36.35 12.24 5.28
C ALA A 44 35.19 11.24 4.99
N LEU A 45 34.65 11.27 3.78
CA LEU A 45 33.59 10.32 3.37
C LEU A 45 34.10 8.87 3.39
N SER A 46 35.30 8.62 2.86
CA SER A 46 35.93 7.28 2.89
C SER A 46 36.13 6.79 4.31
N HIS A 47 36.49 7.68 5.25
CA HIS A 47 36.65 7.34 6.65
C HIS A 47 35.30 6.94 7.28
N GLN A 48 34.22 7.67 6.99
CA GLN A 48 32.86 7.33 7.48
C GLN A 48 32.42 5.96 6.96
N VAL A 49 32.61 5.67 5.66
CA VAL A 49 32.27 4.36 5.09
C VAL A 49 33.11 3.25 5.74
N SER A 50 34.44 3.47 5.90
CA SER A 50 35.31 2.49 6.53
C SER A 50 34.98 2.27 8.01
N ALA A 51 34.53 3.31 8.74
CA ALA A 51 34.09 3.17 10.13
C ALA A 51 32.86 2.27 10.22
N LEU A 52 31.88 2.42 9.28
CA LEU A 52 30.72 1.54 9.23
C LEU A 52 31.10 0.10 8.85
N GLU A 53 31.96 -0.09 7.85
CA GLU A 53 32.44 -1.40 7.44
C GLU A 53 33.15 -2.12 8.62
N ALA A 54 33.97 -1.39 9.38
CA ALA A 54 34.64 -1.91 10.57
C ALA A 54 33.66 -2.26 11.70
N ALA A 55 32.65 -1.41 11.96
CA ALA A 55 31.64 -1.67 12.98
C ALA A 55 30.77 -2.90 12.66
N LEU A 56 30.57 -3.18 11.38
CA LEU A 56 29.81 -4.33 10.88
C LEU A 56 30.67 -5.55 10.59
N GLU A 57 31.98 -5.40 10.61
CA GLU A 57 32.96 -6.44 10.21
C GLU A 57 32.70 -6.99 8.80
N GLN A 58 32.19 -6.13 7.91
CA GLN A 58 31.80 -6.47 6.55
C GLN A 58 32.18 -5.37 5.57
N SER A 59 32.68 -5.75 4.40
CA SER A 59 32.87 -4.83 3.29
C SER A 59 31.51 -4.57 2.62
N LEU A 60 31.15 -3.31 2.45
CA LEU A 60 29.87 -2.91 1.85
C LEU A 60 29.99 -2.62 0.35
N PHE A 61 31.24 -2.38 -0.12
CA PHE A 61 31.53 -2.08 -1.52
C PHE A 61 32.60 -2.98 -2.08
N HIS A 62 32.44 -3.40 -3.32
CA HIS A 62 33.51 -3.90 -4.14
C HIS A 62 34.39 -2.71 -4.56
N ARG A 63 35.65 -2.74 -4.25
CA ARG A 63 36.63 -1.71 -4.64
C ARG A 63 37.40 -2.19 -5.89
N PRO A 64 36.89 -1.98 -7.10
CA PRO A 64 37.60 -2.32 -8.32
C PRO A 64 38.78 -1.37 -8.47
N GLY A 65 39.93 -1.88 -8.91
CA GLY A 65 41.06 -1.05 -9.32
C GLY A 65 40.70 -0.21 -10.56
N GLY A 66 41.05 1.06 -10.57
CA GLY A 66 40.91 1.93 -11.74
C GLY A 66 39.62 2.79 -11.75
N ARG A 67 39.09 3.13 -12.96
CA ARG A 67 37.97 4.01 -13.19
C ARG A 67 36.56 3.34 -13.14
N ALA A 68 36.48 2.08 -12.76
CA ALA A 68 35.23 1.37 -12.73
C ALA A 68 34.29 1.91 -11.61
N PRO A 69 32.95 1.96 -11.83
CA PRO A 69 32.03 2.42 -10.81
C PRO A 69 32.03 1.48 -9.59
N VAL A 70 31.87 2.08 -8.41
CA VAL A 70 31.77 1.36 -7.14
C VAL A 70 30.46 0.59 -7.12
N ARG A 71 30.51 -0.70 -6.74
CA ARG A 71 29.33 -1.56 -6.66
C ARG A 71 29.14 -2.08 -5.23
N LEU A 72 27.91 -2.23 -4.82
CA LEU A 72 27.55 -2.83 -3.54
C LEU A 72 27.91 -4.32 -3.50
N THR A 73 28.31 -4.78 -2.33
CA THR A 73 28.31 -6.21 -1.95
C THR A 73 26.88 -6.62 -1.52
N PRO A 74 26.58 -7.92 -1.39
CA PRO A 74 25.29 -8.36 -0.79
C PRO A 74 25.05 -7.78 0.61
N ALA A 75 26.11 -7.63 1.42
CA ALA A 75 26.03 -6.95 2.72
C ALA A 75 25.71 -5.46 2.55
N GLY A 76 26.34 -4.79 1.58
CA GLY A 76 26.08 -3.39 1.24
C GLY A 76 24.62 -3.16 0.82
N GLU A 77 24.04 -4.03 0.00
CA GLU A 77 22.62 -3.95 -0.38
C GLU A 77 21.69 -4.07 0.84
N ALA A 78 21.95 -5.04 1.72
CA ALA A 78 21.18 -5.22 2.95
C ALA A 78 21.26 -4.00 3.87
N VAL A 79 22.47 -3.43 4.03
CA VAL A 79 22.70 -2.21 4.82
C VAL A 79 21.98 -1.02 4.20
N CYS A 80 22.10 -0.80 2.89
CA CYS A 80 21.43 0.32 2.21
C CYS A 80 19.89 0.25 2.37
N ARG A 81 19.27 -0.94 2.26
CA ARG A 81 17.84 -1.09 2.51
C ARG A 81 17.43 -0.66 3.93
N ARG A 82 18.23 -1.01 4.94
CA ARG A 82 17.98 -0.62 6.34
C ARG A 82 18.32 0.84 6.62
N ALA A 83 19.41 1.35 6.04
CA ALA A 83 19.85 2.73 6.20
C ALA A 83 18.81 3.73 5.70
N ARG A 84 18.20 3.49 4.52
CA ARG A 84 17.11 4.33 4.00
C ARG A 84 15.96 4.43 5.00
N ARG A 85 15.57 3.31 5.60
CA ARG A 85 14.49 3.30 6.60
C ARG A 85 14.90 4.06 7.86
N ALA A 86 16.10 3.87 8.37
CA ALA A 86 16.57 4.54 9.57
C ALA A 86 16.65 6.07 9.39
N LEU A 87 17.16 6.54 8.25
CA LEU A 87 17.23 7.97 7.94
C LEU A 87 15.84 8.58 7.76
N ALA A 88 14.92 7.88 7.10
CA ALA A 88 13.54 8.33 6.98
C ALA A 88 12.83 8.44 8.34
N GLU A 89 13.14 7.55 9.33
CA GLU A 89 12.63 7.69 10.70
C GLU A 89 13.17 8.94 11.41
N VAL A 90 14.44 9.28 11.18
CA VAL A 90 15.04 10.50 11.78
C VAL A 90 14.45 11.76 11.15
N GLU A 91 14.24 11.78 9.83
CA GLU A 91 13.54 12.89 9.16
C GLU A 91 12.11 13.07 9.68
N ALA A 92 11.41 11.97 9.96
CA ALA A 92 10.08 12.01 10.53
C ALA A 92 10.04 12.60 11.95
N VAL A 93 11.08 12.39 12.76
CA VAL A 93 11.18 13.02 14.08
C VAL A 93 11.15 14.55 13.99
N ALA A 94 11.86 15.12 12.99
CA ALA A 94 11.85 16.56 12.76
C ALA A 94 10.47 17.05 12.30
N ALA A 95 9.85 16.33 11.38
CA ALA A 95 8.51 16.66 10.88
C ALA A 95 7.45 16.58 11.99
N ASP A 96 7.49 15.54 12.83
CA ASP A 96 6.58 15.38 13.97
C ASP A 96 6.77 16.50 15.02
N ALA A 97 8.02 16.88 15.28
CA ALA A 97 8.33 17.98 16.21
C ALA A 97 7.82 19.33 15.69
N GLU A 98 7.98 19.63 14.41
CA GLU A 98 7.45 20.83 13.77
C GLU A 98 5.92 20.87 13.80
N GLN A 99 5.27 19.73 13.56
CA GLN A 99 3.82 19.61 13.60
C GLN A 99 3.29 19.83 15.03
N ALA A 100 3.94 19.22 16.02
CA ALA A 100 3.62 19.42 17.43
C ALA A 100 3.80 20.89 17.87
N ALA A 101 4.87 21.58 17.39
CA ALA A 101 5.13 22.97 17.69
C ALA A 101 4.06 23.91 17.11
N ARG A 102 3.39 23.53 16.01
CA ARG A 102 2.27 24.29 15.43
C ARG A 102 0.94 24.08 16.14
N GLY A 103 0.88 23.20 17.16
CA GLY A 103 -0.36 22.89 17.88
C GLY A 103 -1.41 22.18 17.01
N GLU A 104 -1.02 21.68 15.85
CA GLU A 104 -1.88 20.88 15.00
C GLU A 104 -2.00 19.47 15.56
N SER A 105 -3.23 18.96 15.72
CA SER A 105 -3.41 17.54 16.01
C SER A 105 -2.77 16.72 14.91
N VAL A 106 -1.98 15.72 15.29
CA VAL A 106 -1.36 14.80 14.30
C VAL A 106 -2.48 14.17 13.48
N ARG A 107 -2.52 14.45 12.19
CA ARG A 107 -3.57 13.99 11.30
C ARG A 107 -2.96 13.15 10.18
N VAL A 108 -3.55 11.98 9.91
CA VAL A 108 -3.21 11.15 8.75
C VAL A 108 -4.42 11.05 7.84
N ARG A 109 -4.27 11.51 6.59
CA ARG A 109 -5.33 11.52 5.57
C ARG A 109 -5.15 10.30 4.68
N VAL A 110 -6.14 9.43 4.68
CA VAL A 110 -6.12 8.18 3.93
C VAL A 110 -7.23 8.19 2.89
N GLY A 111 -6.87 8.18 1.62
CA GLY A 111 -7.78 7.92 0.52
C GLY A 111 -8.24 6.46 0.55
N VAL A 112 -9.54 6.23 0.60
CA VAL A 112 -10.09 4.87 0.76
C VAL A 112 -11.13 4.57 -0.29
N THR A 113 -11.06 3.37 -0.87
CA THR A 113 -12.20 2.77 -1.57
C THR A 113 -13.23 2.31 -0.55
N GLN A 114 -14.49 2.12 -0.95
CA GLN A 114 -15.54 1.63 -0.05
C GLN A 114 -15.16 0.32 0.61
N THR A 115 -14.55 -0.61 -0.14
CA THR A 115 -14.07 -1.88 0.42
C THR A 115 -12.99 -1.67 1.46
N ALA A 116 -11.99 -0.84 1.19
CA ALA A 116 -10.92 -0.58 2.17
C ALA A 116 -11.45 0.10 3.43
N ALA A 117 -12.37 1.07 3.29
CA ALA A 117 -12.98 1.77 4.41
C ALA A 117 -13.80 0.86 5.32
N ALA A 118 -14.56 -0.08 4.72
CA ALA A 118 -15.45 -0.95 5.47
C ALA A 118 -14.75 -2.19 6.03
N GLU A 119 -13.82 -2.78 5.28
CA GLU A 119 -13.33 -4.14 5.55
C GLU A 119 -11.88 -4.19 6.06
N ILE A 120 -11.05 -3.19 5.72
CA ILE A 120 -9.63 -3.17 6.08
C ILE A 120 -9.37 -2.19 7.22
N MET A 121 -9.81 -0.95 7.07
CA MET A 121 -9.49 0.13 8.00
C MET A 121 -9.99 -0.09 9.43
N PRO A 122 -11.18 -0.66 9.71
CA PRO A 122 -11.66 -0.79 11.09
C PRO A 122 -10.74 -1.63 11.97
N ALA A 123 -10.25 -2.76 11.47
CA ALA A 123 -9.33 -3.62 12.23
C ALA A 123 -7.98 -2.94 12.45
N ALA A 124 -7.44 -2.29 11.39
CA ALA A 124 -6.17 -1.57 11.46
C ALA A 124 -6.24 -0.38 12.43
N LEU A 125 -7.32 0.40 12.37
CA LEU A 125 -7.52 1.56 13.24
C LEU A 125 -7.70 1.17 14.70
N ARG A 126 -8.33 0.04 14.99
CA ARG A 126 -8.46 -0.47 16.35
C ARG A 126 -7.08 -0.70 16.98
N VAL A 127 -6.18 -1.37 16.27
CA VAL A 127 -4.81 -1.63 16.75
C VAL A 127 -4.00 -0.33 16.82
N PHE A 128 -4.09 0.50 15.79
CA PHE A 128 -3.37 1.76 15.71
C PHE A 128 -3.72 2.74 16.84
N ARG A 129 -4.99 2.80 17.22
CA ARG A 129 -5.49 3.73 18.23
C ARG A 129 -4.93 3.47 19.63
N ASP A 130 -4.63 2.21 19.96
CA ASP A 130 -4.08 1.85 21.27
C ASP A 130 -2.70 2.49 21.50
N ASP A 131 -1.88 2.57 20.44
CA ASP A 131 -0.54 3.17 20.48
C ASP A 131 -0.54 4.68 20.16
N HIS A 132 -1.58 5.18 19.50
CA HIS A 132 -1.67 6.56 19.01
C HIS A 132 -3.02 7.24 19.32
N PRO A 133 -3.42 7.37 20.61
CA PRO A 133 -4.75 7.88 20.98
C PRO A 133 -5.01 9.35 20.62
N GLY A 134 -3.94 10.14 20.38
CA GLY A 134 -4.03 11.56 20.02
C GLY A 134 -4.02 11.84 18.52
N VAL A 135 -3.98 10.81 17.67
CA VAL A 135 -3.92 10.95 16.23
C VAL A 135 -5.32 10.92 15.61
N GLU A 136 -5.63 11.92 14.79
CA GLU A 136 -6.82 11.91 13.95
C GLU A 136 -6.51 11.20 12.61
N VAL A 137 -7.20 10.10 12.30
CA VAL A 137 -7.15 9.47 10.98
C VAL A 137 -8.40 9.86 10.22
N VAL A 138 -8.20 10.57 9.09
CA VAL A 138 -9.30 11.03 8.23
C VAL A 138 -9.39 10.11 7.02
N LEU A 139 -10.51 9.40 6.90
CA LEU A 139 -10.81 8.59 5.73
C LEU A 139 -11.52 9.44 4.69
N ILE A 140 -10.93 9.58 3.51
CA ILE A 140 -11.45 10.38 2.41
C ILE A 140 -11.82 9.43 1.28
N ALA A 141 -13.08 9.48 0.82
CA ALA A 141 -13.52 8.65 -0.28
C ALA A 141 -12.66 8.94 -1.53
N ALA A 142 -12.02 7.92 -2.04
CA ALA A 142 -11.10 8.00 -3.16
C ALA A 142 -11.43 6.85 -4.11
N ASP A 143 -12.39 7.14 -4.98
CA ASP A 143 -13.08 6.13 -5.77
C ASP A 143 -12.27 5.68 -6.99
N GLU A 144 -11.25 6.44 -7.40
CA GLU A 144 -10.46 6.14 -8.59
C GLU A 144 -8.95 6.30 -8.31
N ALA A 145 -8.13 5.55 -9.05
CA ALA A 145 -6.68 5.54 -8.87
C ALA A 145 -6.03 6.87 -9.28
N GLU A 146 -6.46 7.47 -10.39
CA GLU A 146 -5.86 8.70 -10.93
C GLU A 146 -6.05 9.93 -10.01
N PRO A 147 -7.27 10.26 -9.57
CA PRO A 147 -7.48 11.33 -8.59
C PRO A 147 -6.76 11.10 -7.27
N SER A 148 -6.67 9.84 -6.82
CA SER A 148 -5.95 9.48 -5.59
C SER A 148 -4.45 9.70 -5.75
N ARG A 149 -3.88 9.34 -6.90
CA ARG A 149 -2.48 9.56 -7.23
C ARG A 149 -2.13 11.05 -7.22
N ASP A 150 -2.93 11.86 -7.89
CA ASP A 150 -2.73 13.32 -7.91
C ASP A 150 -2.83 13.93 -6.51
N ALA A 151 -3.77 13.48 -5.69
CA ALA A 151 -3.94 13.92 -4.31
C ALA A 151 -2.73 13.55 -3.43
N LEU A 152 -2.14 12.36 -3.62
CA LEU A 152 -0.88 11.96 -2.98
C LEU A 152 0.27 12.89 -3.40
N LEU A 153 0.40 13.18 -4.70
CA LEU A 153 1.48 14.02 -5.22
C LEU A 153 1.36 15.47 -4.76
N ARG A 154 0.15 16.03 -4.64
CA ARG A 154 -0.08 17.38 -4.08
C ARG A 154 0.01 17.40 -2.56
N GLY A 155 -0.10 16.25 -1.89
CA GLY A 155 -0.13 16.15 -0.44
C GLY A 155 -1.49 16.41 0.19
N ASP A 156 -2.55 16.28 -0.57
CA ASP A 156 -3.93 16.29 -0.06
C ASP A 156 -4.24 14.98 0.69
N LEU A 157 -3.56 13.89 0.30
CA LEU A 157 -3.55 12.59 0.97
C LEU A 157 -2.13 12.21 1.40
N ASP A 158 -2.01 11.50 2.50
CA ASP A 158 -0.77 10.91 2.99
C ASP A 158 -0.62 9.47 2.52
N LEU A 159 -1.74 8.74 2.47
CA LEU A 159 -1.87 7.37 1.98
C LEU A 159 -3.10 7.24 1.08
N ALA A 160 -3.11 6.31 0.14
CA ALA A 160 -4.30 6.01 -0.65
C ALA A 160 -4.41 4.52 -1.00
N PHE A 161 -5.60 3.97 -0.83
CA PHE A 161 -5.94 2.66 -1.34
C PHE A 161 -6.36 2.72 -2.81
N SER A 162 -5.96 1.72 -3.56
CA SER A 162 -6.31 1.56 -4.97
C SER A 162 -6.29 0.10 -5.38
N PHE A 163 -6.86 -0.21 -6.54
CA PHE A 163 -6.80 -1.57 -7.11
C PHE A 163 -5.69 -1.65 -8.16
N ASN A 164 -4.95 -2.76 -8.16
CA ASN A 164 -3.93 -3.09 -9.18
C ASN A 164 -2.90 -1.98 -9.42
N SER A 165 -2.61 -1.17 -8.39
CA SER A 165 -1.59 -0.13 -8.51
C SER A 165 -0.21 -0.70 -8.42
N GLU A 166 0.66 -0.23 -9.30
CA GLU A 166 2.08 -0.53 -9.34
C GLU A 166 2.90 0.67 -8.91
N SER A 167 4.08 0.41 -8.38
CA SER A 167 5.04 1.46 -8.05
C SER A 167 5.60 2.08 -9.32
N ASP A 168 5.76 3.40 -9.32
CA ASP A 168 6.44 4.15 -10.37
C ASP A 168 7.53 5.07 -9.80
N GLU A 169 8.02 6.02 -10.58
CA GLU A 169 9.04 6.99 -10.17
C GLU A 169 8.56 7.89 -9.02
N TYR A 170 7.26 8.20 -8.95
CA TYR A 170 6.68 9.20 -8.04
C TYR A 170 5.90 8.60 -6.88
N VAL A 171 5.33 7.41 -7.07
CA VAL A 171 4.45 6.76 -6.11
C VAL A 171 4.97 5.36 -5.79
N GLU A 172 5.05 5.04 -4.51
CA GLU A 172 5.22 3.68 -4.02
C GLU A 172 3.86 3.04 -3.82
N ALA A 173 3.64 1.86 -4.39
CA ALA A 173 2.45 1.05 -4.18
C ALA A 173 2.83 -0.29 -3.55
N MET A 174 2.19 -0.62 -2.44
CA MET A 174 2.43 -1.84 -1.69
C MET A 174 1.18 -2.71 -1.73
N PRO A 175 1.27 -3.98 -2.12
CA PRO A 175 0.15 -4.90 -2.01
C PRO A 175 -0.24 -5.07 -0.53
N VAL A 176 -1.54 -4.99 -0.25
CA VAL A 176 -2.13 -5.17 1.08
C VAL A 176 -2.85 -6.50 1.15
N VAL A 177 -3.75 -6.78 0.22
CA VAL A 177 -4.51 -8.03 0.16
C VAL A 177 -4.77 -8.42 -1.29
N GLU A 178 -4.66 -9.71 -1.59
CA GLU A 178 -5.17 -10.26 -2.83
C GLU A 178 -6.70 -10.36 -2.75
N ASP A 179 -7.35 -9.82 -3.75
CA ASP A 179 -8.80 -9.85 -3.91
C ASP A 179 -9.13 -10.56 -5.23
N SER A 180 -10.35 -11.01 -5.37
CA SER A 180 -10.83 -11.61 -6.62
C SER A 180 -12.24 -11.14 -6.88
N TRP A 181 -12.63 -11.12 -8.13
CA TRP A 181 -14.03 -10.95 -8.49
C TRP A 181 -14.80 -12.23 -8.15
N VAL A 182 -15.93 -12.07 -7.46
CA VAL A 182 -16.86 -13.15 -7.14
C VAL A 182 -18.26 -12.80 -7.65
N ILE A 183 -19.05 -13.83 -7.90
CA ILE A 183 -20.46 -13.66 -8.26
C ILE A 183 -21.28 -13.67 -6.97
N LEU A 184 -21.83 -12.53 -6.59
CA LEU A 184 -22.73 -12.41 -5.46
C LEU A 184 -24.15 -12.75 -5.90
N THR A 185 -24.82 -13.61 -5.14
CA THR A 185 -26.16 -14.06 -5.46
C THR A 185 -26.94 -14.43 -4.20
N ARG A 186 -28.24 -14.63 -4.32
CA ARG A 186 -29.06 -15.19 -3.23
C ARG A 186 -28.76 -16.68 -3.09
N ARG A 187 -28.82 -17.20 -1.86
CA ARG A 187 -28.66 -18.63 -1.56
C ARG A 187 -29.69 -19.53 -2.20
N ASP A 188 -30.89 -19.00 -2.46
CA ASP A 188 -32.00 -19.72 -3.10
C ASP A 188 -32.04 -19.58 -4.62
N SER A 189 -31.04 -18.92 -5.22
CA SER A 189 -30.95 -18.78 -6.68
C SER A 189 -30.46 -20.07 -7.34
N THR A 190 -30.81 -20.25 -8.61
CA THR A 190 -30.43 -21.43 -9.41
C THR A 190 -28.94 -21.59 -9.58
N ILE A 191 -28.18 -20.49 -9.58
CA ILE A 191 -26.71 -20.52 -9.74
C ILE A 191 -25.97 -20.74 -8.41
N ALA A 192 -26.63 -20.58 -7.26
CA ALA A 192 -25.98 -20.67 -5.94
C ALA A 192 -25.41 -22.06 -5.61
N SER A 193 -25.94 -23.11 -6.26
CA SER A 193 -25.51 -24.50 -6.06
C SER A 193 -24.35 -24.92 -7.00
N LEU A 194 -23.94 -24.06 -7.92
CA LEU A 194 -22.85 -24.36 -8.85
C LEU A 194 -21.53 -24.37 -8.11
N TYR A 195 -20.70 -25.36 -8.44
CA TYR A 195 -19.33 -25.45 -7.94
C TYR A 195 -18.37 -24.84 -8.94
N SER A 196 -17.63 -23.83 -8.51
CA SER A 196 -16.61 -23.12 -9.34
C SER A 196 -17.12 -22.78 -10.76
N PRO A 197 -18.21 -21.98 -10.90
CA PRO A 197 -18.69 -21.60 -12.21
C PRO A 197 -17.73 -20.61 -12.85
N ASP A 198 -17.69 -20.55 -14.18
CA ASP A 198 -17.12 -19.42 -14.91
C ASP A 198 -18.13 -18.26 -14.98
N PHE A 199 -17.71 -17.11 -15.51
CA PHE A 199 -18.60 -15.94 -15.68
C PHE A 199 -19.69 -16.17 -16.75
N ALA A 200 -19.60 -17.23 -17.57
CA ALA A 200 -20.60 -17.54 -18.59
C ALA A 200 -21.99 -17.83 -17.97
N VAL A 201 -22.05 -18.25 -16.71
CA VAL A 201 -23.32 -18.43 -15.99
C VAL A 201 -24.16 -17.15 -15.90
N LEU A 202 -23.51 -15.97 -16.04
CA LEU A 202 -24.19 -14.67 -16.05
C LEU A 202 -24.79 -14.30 -17.40
N HIS A 203 -24.51 -15.09 -18.46
CA HIS A 203 -25.06 -14.81 -19.78
C HIS A 203 -26.59 -14.80 -19.73
N GLN A 204 -27.19 -13.69 -20.20
CA GLN A 204 -28.64 -13.43 -20.17
C GLN A 204 -29.28 -13.40 -18.76
N GLN A 205 -28.51 -13.44 -17.68
CA GLN A 205 -29.03 -13.23 -16.33
C GLN A 205 -29.17 -11.74 -16.02
N ASP A 206 -30.13 -11.41 -15.18
CA ASP A 206 -30.29 -10.06 -14.65
C ASP A 206 -29.15 -9.74 -13.69
N LEU A 207 -28.47 -8.61 -13.93
CA LEU A 207 -27.30 -8.20 -13.16
C LEU A 207 -27.47 -6.80 -12.60
N VAL A 208 -27.16 -6.64 -11.33
CA VAL A 208 -26.92 -5.35 -10.68
C VAL A 208 -25.42 -5.08 -10.79
N ALA A 209 -25.05 -3.93 -11.35
CA ALA A 209 -23.66 -3.62 -11.65
C ALA A 209 -23.26 -2.26 -11.08
N TRP A 210 -21.97 -2.04 -10.95
CA TRP A 210 -21.41 -0.70 -10.76
C TRP A 210 -21.62 0.15 -12.00
N THR A 211 -21.58 1.47 -11.86
CA THR A 211 -21.54 2.34 -13.03
C THR A 211 -20.20 2.18 -13.76
N ARG A 212 -20.19 2.39 -15.07
CA ARG A 212 -18.96 2.26 -15.90
C ARG A 212 -17.92 3.37 -15.65
N ARG A 213 -18.22 4.37 -14.81
CA ARG A 213 -17.20 5.32 -14.35
C ARG A 213 -16.10 4.63 -13.54
N TRP A 214 -16.41 3.47 -12.94
CA TRP A 214 -15.43 2.62 -12.29
C TRP A 214 -14.68 1.82 -13.35
N ARG A 215 -13.40 2.12 -13.51
CA ARG A 215 -12.55 1.46 -14.48
C ARG A 215 -12.59 -0.06 -14.36
N ALA A 216 -12.55 -0.58 -13.13
CA ALA A 216 -12.62 -2.02 -12.88
C ALA A 216 -13.92 -2.66 -13.38
N GLN A 217 -15.07 -1.97 -13.28
CA GLN A 217 -16.35 -2.44 -13.82
C GLN A 217 -16.34 -2.39 -15.36
N ALA A 218 -15.82 -1.32 -15.93
CA ALA A 218 -15.73 -1.19 -17.38
C ALA A 218 -14.83 -2.30 -17.98
N GLU A 219 -13.66 -2.55 -17.38
CA GLU A 219 -12.74 -3.61 -17.79
C GLU A 219 -13.37 -5.01 -17.67
N LEU A 220 -14.15 -5.26 -16.62
CA LEU A 220 -14.87 -6.52 -16.41
C LEU A 220 -15.93 -6.73 -17.52
N GLU A 221 -16.77 -5.75 -17.79
CA GLU A 221 -17.79 -5.83 -18.85
C GLU A 221 -17.17 -5.97 -20.24
N ASP A 222 -16.08 -5.25 -20.52
CA ASP A 222 -15.36 -5.37 -21.79
C ASP A 222 -14.69 -6.76 -21.92
N GLY A 223 -14.24 -7.34 -20.80
CA GLY A 223 -13.78 -8.72 -20.72
C GLY A 223 -14.88 -9.72 -21.08
N TRP A 224 -16.04 -9.60 -20.48
CA TRP A 224 -17.20 -10.45 -20.78
C TRP A 224 -17.62 -10.34 -22.25
N ALA A 225 -17.71 -9.13 -22.78
CA ALA A 225 -18.08 -8.92 -24.18
C ALA A 225 -17.13 -9.64 -25.15
N ARG A 226 -15.82 -9.62 -24.88
CA ARG A 226 -14.81 -10.34 -25.69
C ARG A 226 -15.01 -11.86 -25.68
N HIS A 227 -15.58 -12.41 -24.62
CA HIS A 227 -15.88 -13.85 -24.49
C HIS A 227 -17.34 -14.20 -24.79
N GLY A 228 -18.12 -13.27 -25.36
CA GLY A 228 -19.51 -13.50 -25.71
C GLY A 228 -20.48 -13.60 -24.51
N ILE A 229 -20.03 -13.17 -23.32
CA ILE A 229 -20.87 -13.13 -22.11
C ILE A 229 -21.61 -11.80 -22.10
N ALA A 230 -22.93 -11.84 -22.13
CA ALA A 230 -23.81 -10.67 -22.19
C ALA A 230 -24.89 -10.73 -21.11
N PRO A 231 -24.57 -10.35 -19.87
CA PRO A 231 -25.59 -10.23 -18.81
C PRO A 231 -26.55 -9.07 -19.11
N LYS A 232 -27.77 -9.16 -18.59
CA LYS A 232 -28.76 -8.07 -18.68
C LYS A 232 -28.54 -7.14 -17.49
N ILE A 233 -27.89 -6.00 -17.71
CA ILE A 233 -27.70 -5.01 -16.65
C ILE A 233 -29.05 -4.32 -16.39
N VAL A 234 -29.68 -4.65 -15.28
CA VAL A 234 -31.00 -4.11 -14.90
C VAL A 234 -30.90 -2.90 -13.98
N TYR A 235 -29.85 -2.83 -13.15
CA TYR A 235 -29.59 -1.70 -12.25
C TYR A 235 -28.10 -1.37 -12.20
N ARG A 236 -27.80 -0.09 -11.96
CA ARG A 236 -26.45 0.38 -11.69
C ARG A 236 -26.44 1.23 -10.42
N THR A 237 -25.41 1.06 -9.61
CA THR A 237 -25.15 1.85 -8.41
C THR A 237 -23.65 2.08 -8.23
N ASP A 238 -23.30 3.12 -7.49
CA ASP A 238 -21.92 3.38 -7.07
C ASP A 238 -21.70 3.09 -5.58
N ASP A 239 -22.68 2.48 -4.94
CA ASP A 239 -22.66 2.14 -3.53
C ASP A 239 -22.66 0.61 -3.33
N ASN A 240 -21.62 0.12 -2.62
CA ASN A 240 -21.41 -1.32 -2.39
C ASN A 240 -22.51 -1.93 -1.54
N LEU A 241 -23.02 -1.20 -0.54
CA LEU A 241 -24.10 -1.67 0.30
C LEU A 241 -25.43 -1.71 -0.48
N ALA A 242 -25.71 -0.69 -1.28
CA ALA A 242 -26.89 -0.67 -2.15
C ALA A 242 -26.85 -1.84 -3.15
N LEU A 243 -25.69 -2.12 -3.77
CA LEU A 243 -25.54 -3.25 -4.68
C LEU A 243 -25.88 -4.58 -3.99
N GLN A 244 -25.34 -4.82 -2.80
CA GLN A 244 -25.63 -6.04 -2.03
C GLN A 244 -27.10 -6.14 -1.65
N ARG A 245 -27.74 -5.03 -1.25
CA ARG A 245 -29.17 -4.99 -0.89
C ARG A 245 -30.10 -5.23 -2.09
N LEU A 246 -29.74 -4.75 -3.28
CA LEU A 246 -30.48 -5.03 -4.51
C LEU A 246 -30.42 -6.52 -4.86
N VAL A 247 -29.25 -7.16 -4.69
CA VAL A 247 -29.12 -8.61 -4.87
C VAL A 247 -29.95 -9.36 -3.81
N ALA A 248 -29.89 -8.97 -2.55
CA ALA A 248 -30.68 -9.59 -1.47
C ALA A 248 -32.18 -9.48 -1.72
N ALA A 249 -32.63 -8.38 -2.34
CA ALA A 249 -34.02 -8.20 -2.78
C ALA A 249 -34.41 -9.07 -3.98
N GLY A 250 -33.51 -9.84 -4.56
CA GLY A 250 -33.78 -10.72 -5.70
C GLY A 250 -33.83 -10.02 -7.05
N LEU A 251 -33.22 -8.84 -7.17
CA LEU A 251 -33.25 -8.04 -8.40
C LEU A 251 -32.17 -8.42 -9.42
N GLY A 252 -31.42 -9.49 -9.15
CA GLY A 252 -30.38 -10.01 -10.03
C GLY A 252 -29.18 -10.51 -9.25
N HIS A 253 -28.09 -10.77 -9.97
CA HIS A 253 -26.78 -11.13 -9.44
C HIS A 253 -25.88 -9.92 -9.48
N ALA A 254 -24.68 -9.99 -8.88
CA ALA A 254 -23.67 -8.95 -9.02
C ALA A 254 -22.26 -9.56 -9.08
N CYS A 255 -21.32 -8.83 -9.69
CA CYS A 255 -19.91 -9.12 -9.52
C CYS A 255 -19.28 -8.08 -8.60
N ILE A 256 -18.67 -8.54 -7.50
CA ILE A 256 -18.00 -7.69 -6.53
C ILE A 256 -16.67 -8.33 -6.09
N GLY A 257 -15.83 -7.59 -5.39
CA GLY A 257 -14.63 -8.16 -4.79
C GLY A 257 -14.96 -9.14 -3.67
N ARG A 258 -14.20 -10.21 -3.57
CA ARG A 258 -14.34 -11.25 -2.54
C ARG A 258 -14.24 -10.67 -1.13
N VAL A 259 -13.34 -9.69 -0.91
CA VAL A 259 -13.18 -9.00 0.37
C VAL A 259 -14.50 -8.35 0.80
N ALA A 260 -15.19 -7.68 -0.12
CA ALA A 260 -16.50 -7.07 0.16
C ALA A 260 -17.61 -8.12 0.29
N ALA A 261 -17.57 -9.20 -0.48
CA ALA A 261 -18.57 -10.26 -0.44
C ALA A 261 -18.48 -11.11 0.82
N SER A 262 -17.27 -11.42 1.30
CA SER A 262 -17.02 -12.32 2.44
C SER A 262 -17.59 -11.79 3.76
N ARG A 263 -17.82 -10.48 3.84
CA ARG A 263 -18.41 -9.80 5.01
C ARG A 263 -19.82 -9.25 4.74
N ALA A 264 -20.48 -9.76 3.69
CA ALA A 264 -21.87 -9.44 3.45
C ALA A 264 -22.72 -9.77 4.67
N VAL A 265 -23.34 -8.75 5.23
CA VAL A 265 -24.11 -8.86 6.49
C VAL A 265 -25.44 -9.60 6.27
N ASP A 266 -25.91 -9.70 5.02
CA ASP A 266 -27.22 -10.31 4.73
C ASP A 266 -27.10 -11.83 4.62
N PRO A 267 -27.75 -12.60 5.53
CA PRO A 267 -27.66 -14.05 5.55
C PRO A 267 -28.28 -14.75 4.33
N THR A 268 -29.10 -14.02 3.54
CA THR A 268 -29.70 -14.59 2.32
C THR A 268 -28.74 -14.62 1.15
N LEU A 269 -27.61 -13.93 1.27
CA LEU A 269 -26.58 -13.87 0.23
C LEU A 269 -25.56 -14.99 0.37
N THR A 270 -25.00 -15.35 -0.77
CA THR A 270 -23.81 -16.19 -0.91
C THR A 270 -23.00 -15.67 -2.10
N TRP A 271 -21.78 -16.12 -2.22
CA TRP A 271 -20.91 -15.78 -3.35
C TRP A 271 -20.25 -17.04 -3.90
N LEU A 272 -19.92 -16.98 -5.18
CA LEU A 272 -19.29 -18.05 -5.94
C LEU A 272 -17.97 -17.52 -6.49
N GLU A 273 -16.91 -18.30 -6.37
CA GLU A 273 -15.60 -17.96 -6.97
C GLU A 273 -15.53 -18.51 -8.40
N PRO A 274 -15.41 -17.64 -9.42
CA PRO A 274 -15.17 -18.10 -10.78
C PRO A 274 -13.77 -18.69 -10.92
N ASP A 275 -13.67 -19.79 -11.67
CA ASP A 275 -12.39 -20.48 -11.96
C ASP A 275 -11.64 -19.79 -13.10
N GLU A 276 -11.39 -18.49 -13.00
CA GLU A 276 -10.70 -17.72 -14.02
C GLU A 276 -9.54 -16.90 -13.46
N ALA A 277 -8.38 -16.99 -14.11
CA ALA A 277 -7.21 -16.18 -13.77
C ALA A 277 -7.47 -14.66 -13.89
N THR A 278 -8.44 -14.25 -14.71
CA THR A 278 -8.87 -12.87 -14.91
C THR A 278 -9.66 -12.30 -13.74
N ALA A 279 -10.10 -13.16 -12.81
CA ALA A 279 -10.84 -12.74 -11.61
C ALA A 279 -9.95 -12.10 -10.54
N ARG A 280 -8.63 -12.16 -10.66
CA ARG A 280 -7.71 -11.68 -9.61
C ARG A 280 -7.46 -10.19 -9.72
N ARG A 281 -7.45 -9.52 -8.58
CA ARG A 281 -7.02 -8.14 -8.40
C ARG A 281 -6.31 -7.99 -7.06
N THR A 282 -5.57 -6.91 -6.90
CA THR A 282 -4.86 -6.61 -5.65
C THR A 282 -5.35 -5.28 -5.11
N ILE A 283 -5.69 -5.24 -3.83
CA ILE A 283 -5.85 -3.98 -3.10
C ILE A 283 -4.46 -3.55 -2.65
N ALA A 284 -4.03 -2.39 -3.11
CA ALA A 284 -2.74 -1.81 -2.79
C ALA A 284 -2.89 -0.53 -1.97
N LEU A 285 -1.91 -0.24 -1.13
CA LEU A 285 -1.77 1.02 -0.40
C LEU A 285 -0.59 1.79 -0.98
N SER A 286 -0.81 3.04 -1.33
CA SER A 286 0.16 3.88 -2.02
C SER A 286 0.49 5.15 -1.23
N TYR A 287 1.71 5.69 -1.44
CA TYR A 287 2.15 6.99 -0.94
C TYR A 287 3.14 7.65 -1.91
N ALA A 288 3.29 8.97 -1.83
CA ALA A 288 4.21 9.72 -2.69
C ALA A 288 5.67 9.55 -2.23
N ARG A 289 6.58 9.16 -3.14
CA ARG A 289 8.01 8.91 -2.82
C ARG A 289 8.77 10.18 -2.43
N HIS A 290 8.40 11.33 -2.99
CA HIS A 290 9.07 12.61 -2.74
C HIS A 290 8.68 13.27 -1.42
N ARG A 291 7.68 12.71 -0.72
CA ARG A 291 7.24 13.19 0.59
C ARG A 291 7.57 12.14 1.65
N PRO A 292 8.44 12.47 2.61
CA PRO A 292 8.74 11.54 3.70
C PRO A 292 7.46 11.25 4.49
N LEU A 293 7.19 9.97 4.69
CA LEU A 293 6.11 9.54 5.56
C LEU A 293 6.43 9.90 7.00
N THR A 294 5.48 10.46 7.73
CA THR A 294 5.60 10.65 9.18
C THR A 294 5.75 9.30 9.88
N ALA A 295 6.32 9.27 11.09
CA ALA A 295 6.40 8.06 11.90
C ALA A 295 5.00 7.46 12.11
N THR A 296 4.03 8.32 12.38
CA THR A 296 2.62 7.98 12.54
C THR A 296 2.02 7.29 11.30
N ALA A 297 2.26 7.83 10.11
CA ALA A 297 1.79 7.21 8.87
C ALA A 297 2.43 5.83 8.63
N ARG A 298 3.72 5.66 8.95
CA ARG A 298 4.40 4.36 8.86
C ARG A 298 3.84 3.32 9.83
N THR A 299 3.51 3.72 11.06
CA THR A 299 2.87 2.83 12.03
C THR A 299 1.48 2.42 11.54
N LEU A 300 0.71 3.36 10.96
CA LEU A 300 -0.58 3.03 10.37
C LEU A 300 -0.45 2.03 9.20
N ILE A 301 0.53 2.20 8.32
CA ILE A 301 0.84 1.22 7.25
C ILE A 301 1.12 -0.17 7.86
N THR A 302 1.91 -0.23 8.93
CA THR A 302 2.21 -1.50 9.60
C THR A 302 0.95 -2.14 10.19
N ALA A 303 0.09 -1.35 10.84
CA ALA A 303 -1.19 -1.82 11.35
C ALA A 303 -2.11 -2.35 10.22
N ILE A 304 -2.23 -1.61 9.12
CA ILE A 304 -3.01 -2.03 7.95
C ILE A 304 -2.52 -3.39 7.43
N ARG A 305 -1.23 -3.54 7.21
CA ARG A 305 -0.66 -4.77 6.65
C ARG A 305 -0.77 -5.97 7.60
N SER A 306 -0.69 -5.75 8.89
CA SER A 306 -0.82 -6.83 9.89
C SER A 306 -2.25 -7.37 10.03
N GLN A 307 -3.26 -6.59 9.64
CA GLN A 307 -4.67 -6.96 9.76
C GLN A 307 -5.29 -7.41 8.43
N ALA A 308 -4.58 -7.25 7.33
CA ALA A 308 -5.02 -7.65 6.00
C ALA A 308 -4.44 -9.00 5.53
N ALA A 309 -3.51 -9.58 6.32
CA ALA A 309 -2.85 -10.86 6.06
C ALA A 309 -3.72 -12.08 6.41
#